data_24c6400de93c6184673076d16719dbe6
#
_entry.id   24c6400de93c6184673076d16719dbe6
#
_cell.length_a   1.000
_cell.length_b   1.000
_cell.length_c   1.000
_cell.angle_alpha   90.00
_cell.angle_beta   90.00
_cell.angle_gamma   90.00
#
_symmetry.space_group_name_H-M   'P 1'
#
loop_
_entity.id
_entity.type
_entity.pdbx_description
1 polymer ?
#
loop_
_entity_poly.entity_id
_entity_poly.type
_entity_poly.pdbx_seq_one_letter_code
_entity_poly.pdbx_strand_id
1 'polypeptide(L)'
;MPTMYIRLPSTMGSADMDTGKKLMPVLRTWVVATAILVANPLLARQETIEMPGHVVGTDPYPFETADPRIQERPPIELPESVAPKLTLLSAEEIDFLKSGDARQYAGGPDETIEALNERTPEAVKAWVGAMMQIYSAYEYVEGRDLPNIPLNTRSPEFNAWRTIRPRSMDPAREAGALPLGRYDGRGGPPTFGGYPMALTMEDLVAAEVDVAILGAPLNMGSSWRDSGRQATTDLRLHGRYMGGSDQYAMVNSSRELNIVDYGDVAIDNDSTERSMQHVREVVREIASTGTIPFIVGGDHSLEYPNVAALADVYGKEKVSVIHFDSHYDAWWGGDGHLIHHGYPVYRLINEGHVRGADYIQVGLRSGGLDKTAFQWMREIGMRYHNMAEVEVRGWDAVIERVIAEATEEDRKLHISFDIDVLDPAFTPGTGTPVPGGLNMREAIEIIRRLCAESNVVGFDLVELHPALDPTYKTTLNSVHIIKACLTGIAMNRKGLTAVHYLSPLTSEHAVDDYYGDQQEYLDRTKAEEEQESEGTDESEE
;
A
#
# COMPACT_ATOMS: atom_id res chain seq x y z
N MET A 1 -39.46 2.59 39.23
CA MET A 1 -39.91 3.84 39.89
C MET A 1 -39.07 4.98 39.36
N PRO A 2 -39.68 6.13 39.00
CA PRO A 2 -40.68 6.28 37.94
C PRO A 2 -40.15 7.15 36.78
N THR A 3 -40.78 6.89 35.65
CA THR A 3 -40.74 7.61 34.39
C THR A 3 -41.15 9.07 34.50
N MET A 4 -40.38 9.98 33.91
CA MET A 4 -40.78 11.40 33.83
C MET A 4 -40.93 11.79 32.35
N TYR A 5 -42.20 11.85 31.90
CA TYR A 5 -42.60 12.45 30.63
C TYR A 5 -42.64 13.97 30.77
N ILE A 6 -42.00 14.69 29.86
CA ILE A 6 -42.25 16.13 29.67
C ILE A 6 -43.04 16.30 28.38
N ARG A 7 -44.28 16.79 28.52
CA ARG A 7 -45.15 17.24 27.46
C ARG A 7 -44.78 18.67 27.04
N LEU A 8 -44.70 18.89 25.73
CA LEU A 8 -44.71 20.21 25.13
C LEU A 8 -46.17 20.61 24.81
N PRO A 9 -46.56 21.89 25.00
CA PRO A 9 -47.93 22.34 24.69
C PRO A 9 -48.07 22.79 23.24
N SER A 10 -49.17 22.37 22.64
CA SER A 10 -49.72 22.89 21.42
C SER A 10 -50.49 24.20 21.65
N THR A 11 -50.25 25.24 20.86
CA THR A 11 -51.26 26.27 20.63
C THR A 11 -51.32 26.63 19.16
N MET A 12 -52.51 26.46 18.63
CA MET A 12 -53.03 26.96 17.35
C MET A 12 -53.12 28.47 17.37
N GLY A 13 -52.99 29.08 16.17
CA GLY A 13 -53.39 30.43 15.91
C GLY A 13 -53.52 30.63 14.40
N SER A 14 -54.74 30.46 13.89
CA SER A 14 -55.16 30.81 12.55
C SER A 14 -55.37 32.32 12.45
N ALA A 15 -54.97 32.94 11.34
CA ALA A 15 -55.54 34.18 10.87
C ALA A 15 -55.43 34.24 9.33
N ASP A 16 -56.60 34.20 8.70
CA ASP A 16 -56.85 34.60 7.33
C ASP A 16 -56.54 36.10 7.12
N MET A 17 -56.03 36.46 5.95
CA MET A 17 -56.61 37.54 5.13
C MET A 17 -56.04 37.59 3.72
N ASP A 18 -56.91 37.44 2.84
CA ASP A 18 -57.08 37.78 1.45
C ASP A 18 -56.53 39.16 1.07
N THR A 19 -55.84 39.29 -0.05
CA THR A 19 -56.06 40.30 -1.08
C THR A 19 -55.26 40.05 -2.33
N GLY A 20 -55.95 39.87 -3.40
CA GLY A 20 -55.43 39.70 -4.74
C GLY A 20 -54.68 40.89 -5.34
N LYS A 21 -53.81 40.59 -6.29
CA LYS A 21 -53.58 41.41 -7.50
C LYS A 21 -52.81 40.62 -8.57
N LYS A 22 -53.59 40.43 -9.65
CA LYS A 22 -53.23 40.50 -11.06
C LYS A 22 -51.99 39.80 -11.60
N LEU A 23 -52.26 38.73 -12.33
CA LEU A 23 -51.42 38.17 -13.39
C LEU A 23 -51.16 39.24 -14.50
N MET A 24 -49.89 39.33 -14.88
CA MET A 24 -49.48 39.79 -16.21
C MET A 24 -48.66 38.71 -16.89
N PRO A 25 -48.92 38.40 -18.16
CA PRO A 25 -48.16 37.40 -18.90
C PRO A 25 -46.87 38.02 -19.43
N VAL A 26 -45.72 37.42 -19.06
CA VAL A 26 -44.46 37.76 -19.70
C VAL A 26 -44.31 36.96 -21.00
N LEU A 27 -44.41 37.68 -22.09
CA LEU A 27 -44.11 37.22 -23.46
C LEU A 27 -42.71 36.61 -23.51
N ARG A 28 -42.61 35.35 -23.90
CA ARG A 28 -41.35 34.72 -24.30
C ARG A 28 -41.00 35.21 -25.71
N THR A 29 -40.08 36.15 -25.78
CA THR A 29 -39.43 36.52 -27.04
C THR A 29 -38.22 35.61 -27.24
N TRP A 30 -38.31 34.73 -28.22
CA TRP A 30 -37.16 33.99 -28.71
C TRP A 30 -36.30 34.95 -29.54
N VAL A 31 -35.12 35.34 -29.04
CA VAL A 31 -34.10 35.98 -29.84
C VAL A 31 -33.24 34.89 -30.43
N VAL A 32 -33.43 34.65 -31.73
CA VAL A 32 -32.48 33.87 -32.53
C VAL A 32 -31.25 34.75 -32.71
N ALA A 33 -30.21 34.50 -31.94
CA ALA A 33 -28.92 35.11 -32.14
C ALA A 33 -28.21 34.40 -33.32
N THR A 34 -28.29 35.02 -34.48
CA THR A 34 -27.44 34.68 -35.62
C THR A 34 -26.03 35.07 -35.24
N ALA A 35 -25.20 34.07 -34.95
CA ALA A 35 -23.77 34.30 -34.70
C ALA A 35 -23.09 34.69 -36.01
N ILE A 36 -22.91 35.98 -36.21
CA ILE A 36 -21.95 36.52 -37.19
C ILE A 36 -20.55 36.26 -36.57
N LEU A 37 -19.83 35.35 -37.17
CA LEU A 37 -18.40 35.16 -36.91
C LEU A 37 -17.66 36.41 -37.42
N VAL A 38 -17.59 37.44 -36.59
CA VAL A 38 -16.60 38.49 -36.73
C VAL A 38 -15.34 37.91 -36.09
N ALA A 39 -14.38 37.53 -36.94
CA ALA A 39 -13.06 37.21 -36.51
C ALA A 39 -12.51 38.38 -35.71
N ASN A 40 -12.36 38.19 -34.42
CA ASN A 40 -11.84 39.19 -33.53
C ASN A 40 -10.29 39.18 -33.68
N PRO A 41 -9.68 40.25 -34.25
CA PRO A 41 -8.23 40.28 -34.44
C PRO A 41 -7.45 40.43 -33.13
N LEU A 42 -8.11 40.36 -31.99
CA LEU A 42 -7.51 40.40 -30.66
C LEU A 42 -6.96 39.02 -30.17
N LEU A 43 -7.20 37.94 -30.90
CA LEU A 43 -6.61 36.65 -30.59
C LEU A 43 -5.26 36.37 -31.27
N ALA A 44 -4.72 37.34 -32.02
CA ALA A 44 -3.45 37.21 -32.73
C ALA A 44 -2.30 38.04 -32.13
N ARG A 45 -2.47 38.57 -30.93
CA ARG A 45 -1.36 39.15 -30.14
C ARG A 45 -1.32 38.41 -28.81
N GLN A 46 -0.71 37.25 -28.80
CA GLN A 46 0.05 36.84 -27.65
C GLN A 46 1.28 37.80 -27.63
N GLU A 47 1.14 38.89 -26.91
CA GLU A 47 2.29 39.62 -26.46
C GLU A 47 3.07 38.64 -25.59
N THR A 48 4.25 38.27 -26.05
CA THR A 48 5.26 37.63 -25.22
C THR A 48 5.46 38.54 -24.01
N ILE A 49 4.97 38.11 -22.87
CA ILE A 49 5.28 38.76 -21.60
C ILE A 49 6.75 38.44 -21.37
N GLU A 50 7.64 39.35 -21.79
CA GLU A 50 9.02 39.32 -21.36
C GLU A 50 9.01 39.55 -19.85
N MET A 51 9.22 38.49 -19.11
CA MET A 51 9.45 38.57 -17.67
C MET A 51 10.78 39.35 -17.49
N PRO A 52 10.79 40.44 -16.75
CA PRO A 52 12.02 41.21 -16.52
C PRO A 52 13.03 40.30 -15.80
N GLY A 53 14.16 40.05 -16.44
CA GLY A 53 15.28 39.29 -15.89
C GLY A 53 15.45 37.87 -16.43
N HIS A 54 14.53 37.37 -17.27
CA HIS A 54 14.75 36.14 -18.03
C HIS A 54 15.28 36.49 -19.41
N VAL A 55 16.58 36.43 -19.56
CA VAL A 55 17.19 36.35 -20.87
C VAL A 55 16.78 35.00 -21.46
N VAL A 56 15.94 35.04 -22.50
CA VAL A 56 15.77 33.90 -23.39
C VAL A 56 17.08 33.80 -24.17
N GLY A 57 18.11 33.36 -23.51
CA GLY A 57 19.39 33.04 -24.10
C GLY A 57 19.34 31.58 -24.54
N THR A 58 20.08 31.32 -25.59
CA THR A 58 20.36 29.99 -26.12
C THR A 58 21.25 29.15 -25.19
N ASP A 59 21.40 29.54 -23.93
CA ASP A 59 22.13 28.76 -22.95
C ASP A 59 21.20 27.79 -22.27
N PRO A 60 21.59 26.50 -22.21
CA PRO A 60 20.90 25.54 -21.37
C PRO A 60 20.81 26.07 -19.94
N TYR A 61 19.71 25.83 -19.30
CA TYR A 61 19.38 26.28 -17.94
C TYR A 61 20.60 26.19 -17.02
N PRO A 62 21.04 27.30 -16.37
CA PRO A 62 22.24 27.29 -15.53
C PRO A 62 22.16 26.31 -14.33
N PHE A 63 21.02 25.69 -14.12
CA PHE A 63 20.86 24.65 -13.11
C PHE A 63 21.47 23.28 -13.49
N GLU A 64 21.73 23.03 -14.77
CA GLU A 64 22.36 21.75 -15.18
C GLU A 64 23.85 21.69 -14.82
N THR A 65 24.51 22.82 -14.62
CA THR A 65 25.94 22.87 -14.33
C THR A 65 26.30 23.25 -12.91
N ALA A 66 25.34 23.66 -12.09
CA ALA A 66 25.60 24.24 -10.76
C ALA A 66 25.10 23.41 -9.57
N ASP A 67 24.35 22.32 -9.77
CA ASP A 67 23.99 21.42 -8.66
C ASP A 67 25.11 20.40 -8.44
N PRO A 68 25.91 20.52 -7.36
CA PRO A 68 26.97 19.57 -7.07
C PRO A 68 26.44 18.15 -6.77
N ARG A 69 25.11 17.99 -6.68
CA ARG A 69 24.44 16.70 -6.57
C ARG A 69 24.22 16.03 -7.93
N ILE A 70 24.32 16.78 -9.03
CA ILE A 70 24.34 16.24 -10.40
C ILE A 70 25.80 15.90 -10.73
N GLN A 71 26.35 14.91 -10.04
CA GLN A 71 27.59 14.30 -10.48
C GLN A 71 27.34 13.62 -11.81
N GLU A 72 28.20 13.90 -12.80
CA GLU A 72 28.26 13.07 -14.00
C GLU A 72 28.41 11.61 -13.56
N ARG A 73 27.37 10.85 -13.77
CA ARG A 73 27.39 9.44 -13.41
C ARG A 73 28.19 8.69 -14.46
N PRO A 74 29.33 8.10 -14.09
CA PRO A 74 30.15 7.40 -15.07
C PRO A 74 29.34 6.26 -15.70
N PRO A 75 29.59 5.92 -16.97
CA PRO A 75 28.96 4.81 -17.64
C PRO A 75 29.13 3.51 -16.86
N ILE A 76 28.14 2.62 -16.97
CA ILE A 76 28.20 1.29 -16.37
C ILE A 76 29.00 0.37 -17.30
N GLU A 77 30.02 -0.29 -16.77
CA GLU A 77 30.70 -1.37 -17.48
C GLU A 77 29.92 -2.68 -17.29
N LEU A 78 29.40 -3.21 -18.39
CA LEU A 78 28.69 -4.50 -18.37
C LEU A 78 29.68 -5.63 -18.56
N PRO A 79 29.79 -6.59 -17.62
CA PRO A 79 30.71 -7.72 -17.72
C PRO A 79 30.29 -8.68 -18.86
N GLU A 80 31.24 -9.43 -19.39
CA GLU A 80 30.98 -10.43 -20.45
C GLU A 80 29.93 -11.48 -20.03
N SER A 81 29.80 -11.75 -18.74
CA SER A 81 28.83 -12.71 -18.21
C SER A 81 27.38 -12.38 -18.54
N VAL A 82 27.04 -11.08 -18.69
CA VAL A 82 25.67 -10.65 -19.03
C VAL A 82 25.43 -10.56 -20.55
N ALA A 83 26.46 -10.72 -21.39
CA ALA A 83 26.32 -10.63 -22.85
C ALA A 83 25.19 -11.53 -23.43
N PRO A 84 24.96 -12.76 -22.96
CA PRO A 84 23.84 -13.58 -23.42
C PRO A 84 22.46 -12.97 -23.13
N LYS A 85 22.35 -12.09 -22.14
CA LYS A 85 21.10 -11.41 -21.75
C LYS A 85 20.76 -10.23 -22.65
N LEU A 86 21.75 -9.69 -23.35
CA LEU A 86 21.64 -8.49 -24.18
C LEU A 86 21.34 -8.77 -25.67
N THR A 87 21.18 -10.05 -26.04
CA THR A 87 21.10 -10.50 -27.43
C THR A 87 19.93 -9.93 -28.22
N LEU A 88 18.87 -9.52 -27.55
CA LEU A 88 17.68 -8.93 -28.16
C LEU A 88 17.69 -7.40 -28.15
N LEU A 89 18.66 -6.77 -27.50
CA LEU A 89 18.78 -5.31 -27.45
C LEU A 89 19.40 -4.76 -28.72
N SER A 90 18.94 -3.59 -29.14
CA SER A 90 19.60 -2.78 -30.15
C SER A 90 20.86 -2.11 -29.58
N ALA A 91 21.71 -1.56 -30.44
CA ALA A 91 22.88 -0.82 -30.00
C ALA A 91 22.49 0.41 -29.13
N GLU A 92 21.42 1.11 -29.50
CA GLU A 92 20.88 2.25 -28.77
C GLU A 92 20.40 1.86 -27.36
N GLU A 93 19.73 0.73 -27.22
CA GLU A 93 19.28 0.22 -25.93
C GLU A 93 20.45 -0.21 -25.03
N ILE A 94 21.51 -0.76 -25.63
CA ILE A 94 22.73 -1.11 -24.90
C ILE A 94 23.46 0.16 -24.46
N ASP A 95 23.55 1.16 -25.33
CA ASP A 95 24.18 2.43 -24.99
C ASP A 95 23.40 3.17 -23.90
N PHE A 96 22.07 3.18 -23.97
CA PHE A 96 21.22 3.71 -22.91
C PHE A 96 21.45 2.96 -21.57
N LEU A 97 21.44 1.64 -21.59
CA LEU A 97 21.63 0.83 -20.38
C LEU A 97 22.99 1.10 -19.71
N LYS A 98 24.02 1.37 -20.51
CA LYS A 98 25.35 1.76 -20.01
C LYS A 98 25.43 3.22 -19.56
N SER A 99 24.52 4.05 -19.98
CA SER A 99 24.54 5.48 -19.65
C SER A 99 24.29 5.76 -18.19
N GLY A 100 24.75 6.91 -17.70
CA GLY A 100 24.42 7.40 -16.37
C GLY A 100 22.91 7.64 -16.17
N ASP A 101 22.18 7.86 -17.28
CA ASP A 101 20.75 8.15 -17.26
C ASP A 101 19.91 6.91 -16.88
N ALA A 102 20.36 5.71 -17.28
CA ALA A 102 19.69 4.47 -16.92
C ALA A 102 19.72 4.21 -15.40
N ARG A 103 20.70 4.74 -14.67
CA ARG A 103 20.87 4.51 -13.22
C ARG A 103 19.70 4.95 -12.37
N GLN A 104 18.97 5.96 -12.78
CA GLN A 104 17.80 6.41 -12.02
C GLN A 104 16.65 5.38 -12.04
N TYR A 105 16.69 4.45 -12.99
CA TYR A 105 15.67 3.41 -13.18
C TYR A 105 16.19 2.02 -12.80
N ALA A 106 17.44 1.75 -13.16
CA ALA A 106 18.08 0.43 -13.00
C ALA A 106 18.85 0.27 -11.68
N GLY A 107 19.08 1.36 -10.97
CA GLY A 107 19.95 1.37 -9.80
C GLY A 107 21.43 1.56 -10.16
N GLY A 108 22.32 1.22 -9.25
CA GLY A 108 23.78 1.28 -9.48
C GLY A 108 24.27 0.15 -10.41
N PRO A 109 25.60 0.10 -10.66
CA PRO A 109 26.18 -0.94 -11.52
C PRO A 109 25.86 -2.35 -11.04
N ASP A 110 25.95 -2.61 -9.76
CA ASP A 110 25.76 -3.93 -9.18
C ASP A 110 24.27 -4.35 -9.29
N GLU A 111 23.35 -3.47 -8.97
CA GLU A 111 21.92 -3.72 -9.08
C GLU A 111 21.51 -3.92 -10.55
N THR A 112 22.09 -3.16 -11.48
CA THR A 112 21.85 -3.34 -12.91
C THR A 112 22.32 -4.71 -13.38
N ILE A 113 23.50 -5.16 -12.97
CA ILE A 113 24.07 -6.47 -13.33
C ILE A 113 23.23 -7.58 -12.72
N GLU A 114 22.83 -7.46 -11.47
CA GLU A 114 21.94 -8.42 -10.78
C GLU A 114 20.59 -8.52 -11.54
N ALA A 115 19.97 -7.38 -11.84
CA ALA A 115 18.73 -7.34 -12.59
C ALA A 115 18.81 -7.98 -13.99
N LEU A 116 19.95 -7.85 -14.66
CA LEU A 116 20.21 -8.52 -15.93
C LEU A 116 20.34 -10.04 -15.78
N ASN A 117 21.03 -10.49 -14.72
CA ASN A 117 21.26 -11.92 -14.48
C ASN A 117 19.94 -12.66 -14.16
N GLU A 118 19.04 -12.02 -13.44
CA GLU A 118 17.76 -12.59 -13.00
C GLU A 118 16.73 -12.70 -14.15
N ARG A 119 16.89 -11.93 -15.23
CA ARG A 119 15.89 -11.85 -16.31
C ARG A 119 16.24 -12.74 -17.51
N THR A 120 15.21 -13.13 -18.26
CA THR A 120 15.38 -13.69 -19.60
C THR A 120 15.74 -12.57 -20.60
N PRO A 121 16.32 -12.87 -21.78
CA PRO A 121 16.59 -11.84 -22.79
C PRO A 121 15.34 -11.04 -23.20
N GLU A 122 14.17 -11.68 -23.25
CA GLU A 122 12.89 -11.04 -23.56
C GLU A 122 12.47 -10.06 -22.45
N ALA A 123 12.62 -10.49 -21.19
CA ALA A 123 12.32 -9.64 -20.04
C ALA A 123 13.32 -8.46 -19.93
N VAL A 124 14.59 -8.67 -20.29
CA VAL A 124 15.57 -7.58 -20.39
C VAL A 124 15.15 -6.58 -21.47
N LYS A 125 14.74 -7.06 -22.64
CA LYS A 125 14.27 -6.21 -23.73
C LYS A 125 13.08 -5.34 -23.30
N ALA A 126 12.08 -5.96 -22.66
CA ALA A 126 10.91 -5.24 -22.15
C ALA A 126 11.30 -4.21 -21.07
N TRP A 127 12.17 -4.58 -20.15
CA TRP A 127 12.63 -3.72 -19.05
C TRP A 127 13.42 -2.50 -19.58
N VAL A 128 14.38 -2.70 -20.47
CA VAL A 128 15.15 -1.61 -21.09
C VAL A 128 14.25 -0.71 -21.92
N GLY A 129 13.36 -1.30 -22.71
CA GLY A 129 12.39 -0.55 -23.51
C GLY A 129 11.47 0.32 -22.65
N ALA A 130 11.00 -0.19 -21.51
CA ALA A 130 10.20 0.59 -20.57
C ALA A 130 10.98 1.75 -19.96
N MET A 131 12.24 1.53 -19.56
CA MET A 131 13.11 2.59 -19.06
C MET A 131 13.37 3.67 -20.11
N MET A 132 13.67 3.29 -21.34
CA MET A 132 13.88 4.23 -22.47
C MET A 132 12.61 5.00 -22.80
N GLN A 133 11.46 4.36 -22.75
CA GLN A 133 10.19 5.02 -22.97
C GLN A 133 9.93 6.09 -21.91
N ILE A 134 10.20 5.78 -20.65
CA ILE A 134 10.13 6.75 -19.57
C ILE A 134 11.16 7.87 -19.82
N TYR A 135 12.39 7.52 -20.11
CA TYR A 135 13.46 8.49 -20.35
C TYR A 135 13.14 9.43 -21.52
N SER A 136 12.71 8.90 -22.66
CA SER A 136 12.35 9.69 -23.83
C SER A 136 11.18 10.66 -23.58
N ALA A 137 10.29 10.32 -22.65
CA ALA A 137 9.25 11.24 -22.21
C ALA A 137 9.80 12.46 -21.44
N TYR A 138 11.05 12.41 -20.97
CA TYR A 138 11.71 13.51 -20.26
C TYR A 138 12.54 14.42 -21.17
N GLU A 139 12.77 14.01 -22.42
CA GLU A 139 13.51 14.86 -23.35
C GLU A 139 12.62 15.94 -23.94
N TYR A 140 13.10 17.17 -23.90
CA TYR A 140 12.47 18.26 -24.64
C TYR A 140 12.53 18.00 -26.13
N VAL A 141 11.39 18.04 -26.79
CA VAL A 141 11.27 17.90 -28.23
C VAL A 141 10.65 19.18 -28.78
N GLU A 142 11.42 19.91 -29.59
CA GLU A 142 10.95 21.12 -30.22
C GLU A 142 9.71 20.84 -31.09
N GLY A 143 8.68 21.64 -30.92
CA GLY A 143 7.39 21.51 -31.59
C GLY A 143 6.39 20.54 -30.93
N ARG A 144 6.86 19.67 -30.02
CA ARG A 144 6.02 18.84 -29.16
C ARG A 144 5.80 19.50 -27.80
N ASP A 145 6.89 19.94 -27.19
CA ASP A 145 6.86 20.55 -25.87
C ASP A 145 6.70 22.07 -25.99
N LEU A 146 6.16 22.72 -24.97
CA LEU A 146 5.84 24.14 -25.01
C LEU A 146 7.10 25.00 -25.11
N PRO A 147 7.42 25.60 -26.30
CA PRO A 147 8.73 26.20 -26.53
C PRO A 147 8.92 27.53 -25.80
N ASN A 148 7.85 28.18 -25.34
CA ASN A 148 7.87 29.51 -24.74
C ASN A 148 7.93 29.49 -23.21
N ILE A 149 7.89 28.34 -22.60
CA ILE A 149 8.01 28.18 -21.14
C ILE A 149 9.18 27.24 -20.91
N PRO A 150 10.24 27.70 -20.24
CA PRO A 150 11.36 26.82 -19.91
C PRO A 150 10.90 25.81 -18.87
N LEU A 151 10.40 24.69 -19.34
CA LEU A 151 9.99 23.56 -18.51
C LEU A 151 11.16 22.59 -18.46
N ASN A 152 11.50 22.16 -17.27
CA ASN A 152 12.39 21.02 -17.12
C ASN A 152 11.61 19.74 -17.48
N THR A 153 11.59 19.39 -18.76
CA THR A 153 10.92 18.20 -19.26
C THR A 153 11.61 16.91 -18.86
N ARG A 154 12.80 16.99 -18.23
CA ARG A 154 13.48 15.86 -17.60
C ARG A 154 13.08 15.65 -16.15
N SER A 155 12.29 16.57 -15.58
CA SER A 155 11.79 16.40 -14.21
C SER A 155 10.76 15.28 -14.14
N PRO A 156 10.90 14.35 -13.18
CA PRO A 156 9.88 13.34 -12.89
C PRO A 156 8.51 13.95 -12.63
N GLU A 157 8.48 15.17 -12.08
CA GLU A 157 7.27 15.90 -11.77
C GLU A 157 6.56 16.39 -13.04
N PHE A 158 7.32 16.92 -14.00
CA PHE A 158 6.76 17.39 -15.27
C PHE A 158 6.27 16.23 -16.13
N ASN A 159 7.11 15.21 -16.27
CA ASN A 159 6.74 13.99 -16.98
C ASN A 159 5.93 13.05 -16.14
N ALA A 160 5.14 13.56 -15.24
CA ALA A 160 4.24 12.77 -14.48
C ALA A 160 3.43 11.86 -15.42
N TRP A 161 4.10 10.84 -15.96
CA TRP A 161 3.48 9.74 -16.69
C TRP A 161 2.30 9.13 -15.90
N ARG A 162 2.24 9.45 -14.59
CA ARG A 162 1.11 9.24 -13.69
C ARG A 162 -0.01 10.26 -13.85
N THR A 163 0.19 11.29 -14.67
CA THR A 163 -0.81 12.33 -14.96
C THR A 163 -1.39 12.07 -16.34
N ILE A 164 -2.70 12.24 -16.49
CA ILE A 164 -3.35 12.20 -17.79
C ILE A 164 -2.85 13.39 -18.62
N ARG A 165 -2.24 13.10 -19.77
CA ARG A 165 -1.68 14.07 -20.69
C ARG A 165 -2.49 14.12 -21.98
N PRO A 166 -2.35 15.17 -22.78
CA PRO A 166 -2.87 15.16 -24.15
C PRO A 166 -2.39 13.94 -24.91
N ARG A 167 -3.24 13.35 -25.70
CA ARG A 167 -2.94 12.12 -26.46
C ARG A 167 -1.71 12.27 -27.38
N SER A 168 -1.42 13.50 -27.84
CA SER A 168 -0.23 13.79 -28.63
C SER A 168 1.09 13.63 -27.88
N MET A 169 1.03 13.60 -26.53
CA MET A 169 2.18 13.43 -25.66
C MET A 169 2.31 12.01 -25.10
N ASP A 170 1.29 11.17 -25.27
CA ASP A 170 1.29 9.81 -24.78
C ASP A 170 1.49 8.82 -25.93
N PRO A 171 2.38 7.84 -25.79
CA PRO A 171 2.49 6.73 -26.73
C PRO A 171 1.19 5.93 -26.75
N ALA A 172 0.97 5.15 -27.79
CA ALA A 172 -0.13 4.21 -27.83
C ALA A 172 -0.01 3.24 -26.65
N ARG A 173 -1.10 3.10 -25.87
CA ARG A 173 -1.12 2.20 -24.72
C ARG A 173 -1.10 0.75 -25.18
N GLU A 174 -0.16 0.00 -24.65
CA GLU A 174 -0.19 -1.46 -24.65
C GLU A 174 -0.92 -1.97 -23.41
N ALA A 175 -1.38 -3.23 -23.45
CA ALA A 175 -1.97 -3.87 -22.28
C ALA A 175 -0.93 -4.00 -21.16
N GLY A 176 -1.34 -3.78 -19.92
CA GLY A 176 -0.48 -3.81 -18.74
C GLY A 176 -0.87 -2.75 -17.73
N ALA A 177 -0.06 -2.59 -16.70
CA ALA A 177 -0.32 -1.63 -15.64
C ALA A 177 -0.38 -0.18 -16.16
N LEU A 178 -1.39 0.55 -15.71
CA LEU A 178 -1.63 1.94 -16.08
C LEU A 178 -0.94 2.89 -15.10
N PRO A 179 0.04 3.66 -15.54
CA PRO A 179 0.77 4.58 -14.67
C PRO A 179 0.01 5.88 -14.39
N LEU A 180 -1.23 5.79 -13.92
CA LEU A 180 -2.09 6.94 -13.64
C LEU A 180 -2.02 7.43 -12.20
N GLY A 181 -1.29 6.71 -11.34
CA GLY A 181 -1.23 6.98 -9.92
C GLY A 181 -0.67 8.35 -9.59
N ARG A 182 -1.19 8.91 -8.51
CA ARG A 182 -0.74 10.16 -7.93
C ARG A 182 -0.49 9.99 -6.44
N TYR A 183 0.54 10.65 -5.94
CA TYR A 183 0.67 10.96 -4.54
C TYR A 183 1.27 12.37 -4.38
N ASP A 184 1.15 12.94 -3.18
CA ASP A 184 1.67 14.24 -2.78
C ASP A 184 1.31 15.46 -3.68
N GLY A 185 0.15 15.42 -4.31
CA GLY A 185 -0.40 16.57 -5.01
C GLY A 185 0.12 16.85 -6.42
N ARG A 186 0.90 15.94 -7.02
CA ARG A 186 1.57 16.16 -8.32
C ARG A 186 0.72 15.91 -9.57
N GLY A 187 -0.56 15.71 -9.43
CA GLY A 187 -1.47 15.49 -10.56
C GLY A 187 -1.87 14.01 -10.73
N GLY A 188 -2.81 13.74 -11.61
CA GLY A 188 -3.43 12.43 -11.79
C GLY A 188 -4.41 12.04 -10.68
N PRO A 189 -5.16 10.95 -10.86
CA PRO A 189 -6.00 10.41 -9.81
C PRO A 189 -5.13 9.82 -8.68
N PRO A 190 -5.56 9.92 -7.42
CA PRO A 190 -4.84 9.27 -6.33
C PRO A 190 -4.95 7.75 -6.45
N THR A 191 -3.85 7.05 -6.25
CA THR A 191 -3.78 5.59 -6.15
C THR A 191 -3.07 5.18 -4.87
N PHE A 192 -3.26 3.95 -4.41
CA PHE A 192 -2.55 3.43 -3.25
C PHE A 192 -1.05 3.52 -3.45
N GLY A 193 -0.35 4.21 -2.56
CA GLY A 193 1.10 4.39 -2.64
C GLY A 193 1.62 5.12 -3.89
N GLY A 194 0.74 5.64 -4.74
CA GLY A 194 1.09 6.15 -6.06
C GLY A 194 1.43 5.05 -7.08
N TYR A 195 1.09 3.79 -6.79
CA TYR A 195 1.32 2.67 -7.69
C TYR A 195 0.49 2.78 -8.96
N PRO A 196 0.93 2.16 -10.07
CA PRO A 196 0.14 2.07 -11.29
C PRO A 196 -1.16 1.30 -11.05
N MET A 197 -2.15 1.49 -11.92
CA MET A 197 -3.40 0.76 -11.86
C MET A 197 -3.38 -0.46 -12.77
N ALA A 198 -4.02 -1.54 -12.35
CA ALA A 198 -4.47 -2.63 -13.18
C ALA A 198 -6.00 -2.71 -13.08
N LEU A 199 -6.68 -3.03 -14.17
CA LEU A 199 -8.15 -2.98 -14.23
C LEU A 199 -8.76 -4.36 -14.48
N THR A 200 -7.97 -5.32 -14.94
CA THR A 200 -8.41 -6.66 -15.31
C THR A 200 -7.35 -7.70 -14.94
N MET A 201 -7.75 -8.98 -14.96
CA MET A 201 -6.82 -10.10 -14.77
C MET A 201 -5.71 -10.11 -15.82
N GLU A 202 -6.05 -9.75 -17.05
CA GLU A 202 -5.10 -9.65 -18.16
C GLU A 202 -4.02 -8.61 -17.88
N ASP A 203 -4.38 -7.48 -17.26
CA ASP A 203 -3.42 -6.46 -16.82
C ASP A 203 -2.50 -7.01 -15.72
N LEU A 204 -3.02 -7.79 -14.75
CA LEU A 204 -2.22 -8.42 -13.70
C LEU A 204 -1.19 -9.40 -14.27
N VAL A 205 -1.63 -10.24 -15.19
CA VAL A 205 -0.76 -11.23 -15.85
C VAL A 205 0.28 -10.55 -16.74
N ALA A 206 -0.14 -9.57 -17.55
CA ALA A 206 0.74 -8.87 -18.48
C ALA A 206 1.81 -8.02 -17.77
N ALA A 207 1.50 -7.49 -16.58
CA ALA A 207 2.43 -6.71 -15.78
C ALA A 207 3.20 -7.55 -14.74
N GLU A 208 3.03 -8.89 -14.75
CA GLU A 208 3.66 -9.80 -13.77
C GLU A 208 3.49 -9.29 -12.32
N VAL A 209 2.25 -8.95 -11.95
CA VAL A 209 1.95 -8.29 -10.69
C VAL A 209 2.13 -9.24 -9.52
N ASP A 210 2.93 -8.83 -8.53
CA ASP A 210 3.14 -9.57 -7.29
C ASP A 210 2.05 -9.29 -6.26
N VAL A 211 1.66 -8.01 -6.13
CA VAL A 211 0.68 -7.55 -5.14
C VAL A 211 -0.31 -6.61 -5.81
N ALA A 212 -1.60 -6.90 -5.66
CA ALA A 212 -2.68 -6.02 -6.07
C ALA A 212 -3.43 -5.47 -4.85
N ILE A 213 -3.41 -4.15 -4.69
CA ILE A 213 -4.12 -3.49 -3.59
C ILE A 213 -5.53 -3.18 -4.08
N LEU A 214 -6.52 -3.80 -3.42
CA LEU A 214 -7.93 -3.70 -3.73
C LEU A 214 -8.65 -2.92 -2.64
N GLY A 215 -9.37 -1.86 -2.99
CA GLY A 215 -10.25 -1.19 -2.07
C GLY A 215 -11.59 -1.92 -1.92
N ALA A 216 -12.05 -2.08 -0.69
CA ALA A 216 -13.37 -2.64 -0.39
C ALA A 216 -14.15 -1.69 0.53
N PRO A 217 -14.80 -0.63 0.00
CA PRO A 217 -15.46 0.40 0.79
C PRO A 217 -16.81 -0.07 1.35
N LEU A 218 -16.82 -1.24 2.00
CA LEU A 218 -17.98 -1.83 2.68
C LEU A 218 -18.00 -1.40 4.13
N ASN A 219 -19.18 -0.97 4.62
CA ASN A 219 -19.35 -0.65 6.03
C ASN A 219 -20.79 -0.91 6.50
N MET A 220 -21.37 -1.96 5.97
CA MET A 220 -22.75 -2.36 6.27
C MET A 220 -22.82 -3.38 7.41
N GLY A 221 -21.69 -3.94 7.82
CA GLY A 221 -21.55 -4.86 8.94
C GLY A 221 -21.17 -4.20 10.27
N SER A 222 -20.82 -2.91 10.25
CA SER A 222 -20.37 -2.19 11.45
C SER A 222 -21.52 -1.95 12.45
N SER A 223 -21.23 -2.12 13.75
CA SER A 223 -22.23 -2.07 14.81
C SER A 223 -22.31 -0.74 15.55
N TRP A 224 -21.30 0.13 15.43
CA TRP A 224 -21.25 1.35 16.25
C TRP A 224 -20.87 2.58 15.43
N ARG A 225 -19.65 3.11 15.60
CA ARG A 225 -19.23 4.33 14.88
C ARG A 225 -18.81 3.97 13.47
N ASP A 226 -19.15 4.80 12.51
CA ASP A 226 -19.08 4.48 11.10
C ASP A 226 -18.38 5.56 10.28
N SER A 227 -17.32 5.19 9.57
CA SER A 227 -16.78 5.90 8.41
C SER A 227 -15.84 5.00 7.55
N GLY A 228 -15.92 3.69 7.73
CA GLY A 228 -15.02 2.72 7.07
C GLY A 228 -15.05 2.78 5.55
N ARG A 229 -16.15 3.21 4.92
CA ARG A 229 -16.22 3.45 3.46
C ARG A 229 -15.20 4.47 2.96
N GLN A 230 -14.76 5.39 3.80
CA GLN A 230 -13.81 6.44 3.43
C GLN A 230 -12.36 5.95 3.47
N ALA A 231 -12.10 4.80 4.08
CA ALA A 231 -10.75 4.26 4.26
C ALA A 231 -9.98 4.15 2.95
N THR A 232 -10.61 3.62 1.90
CA THR A 232 -9.97 3.41 0.59
C THR A 232 -9.57 4.73 -0.06
N THR A 233 -10.43 5.74 0.02
CA THR A 233 -10.14 7.09 -0.49
C THR A 233 -9.04 7.76 0.32
N ASP A 234 -9.10 7.66 1.64
CA ASP A 234 -8.14 8.31 2.54
C ASP A 234 -6.75 7.69 2.41
N LEU A 235 -6.66 6.37 2.33
CA LEU A 235 -5.40 5.67 2.08
C LEU A 235 -4.79 6.01 0.72
N ARG A 236 -5.59 6.25 -0.33
CA ARG A 236 -5.08 6.73 -1.62
C ARG A 236 -4.54 8.15 -1.54
N LEU A 237 -5.23 9.02 -0.79
CA LEU A 237 -4.80 10.41 -0.62
C LEU A 237 -3.54 10.54 0.23
N HIS A 238 -3.39 9.72 1.25
CA HIS A 238 -2.35 9.83 2.26
C HIS A 238 -1.32 8.69 2.24
N GLY A 239 -1.44 7.76 1.30
CA GLY A 239 -0.62 6.54 1.21
C GLY A 239 0.82 6.70 0.73
N ARG A 240 1.39 7.92 0.76
CA ARG A 240 2.72 8.22 0.24
C ARG A 240 3.83 7.26 0.69
N TYR A 241 3.75 6.78 1.92
CA TYR A 241 4.78 5.93 2.53
C TYR A 241 4.40 4.44 2.53
N MET A 242 3.41 4.03 1.74
CA MET A 242 2.93 2.65 1.68
C MET A 242 3.99 1.66 1.17
N GLY A 243 4.97 2.14 0.46
CA GLY A 243 6.08 1.36 -0.04
C GLY A 243 7.41 2.09 0.05
N GLY A 244 8.38 1.66 -0.77
CA GLY A 244 9.70 2.25 -0.83
C GLY A 244 10.69 1.59 0.12
N SER A 245 11.78 2.30 0.40
CA SER A 245 12.88 1.77 1.19
C SER A 245 12.50 1.57 2.66
N ASP A 246 12.87 0.42 3.19
CA ASP A 246 12.92 0.13 4.62
C ASP A 246 14.38 0.25 5.10
N GLN A 247 14.58 1.03 6.16
CA GLN A 247 15.95 1.30 6.64
C GLN A 247 16.53 0.17 7.47
N TYR A 248 15.69 -0.69 8.05
CA TYR A 248 16.16 -1.80 8.88
C TYR A 248 16.63 -2.97 8.03
N ALA A 249 15.87 -3.32 7.02
CA ALA A 249 16.21 -4.41 6.12
C ALA A 249 17.03 -3.97 4.90
N MET A 250 17.15 -2.66 4.64
CA MET A 250 17.72 -2.08 3.41
C MET A 250 17.10 -2.67 2.13
N VAL A 251 15.80 -2.93 2.20
CA VAL A 251 15.00 -3.45 1.08
C VAL A 251 14.05 -2.35 0.61
N ASN A 252 13.89 -2.22 -0.70
CA ASN A 252 12.92 -1.31 -1.31
C ASN A 252 11.79 -2.11 -1.94
N SER A 253 10.66 -2.23 -1.24
CA SER A 253 9.52 -3.03 -1.71
C SER A 253 8.99 -2.60 -3.07
N SER A 254 9.03 -1.30 -3.40
CA SER A 254 8.57 -0.80 -4.71
C SER A 254 9.53 -1.10 -5.88
N ARG A 255 10.74 -1.57 -5.59
CA ARG A 255 11.71 -2.04 -6.61
C ARG A 255 11.70 -3.55 -6.75
N GLU A 256 11.48 -4.24 -5.65
CA GLU A 256 11.51 -5.70 -5.58
C GLU A 256 10.18 -6.35 -6.00
N LEU A 257 9.07 -5.59 -5.92
CA LEU A 257 7.72 -6.07 -6.18
C LEU A 257 7.02 -5.22 -7.23
N ASN A 258 6.31 -5.88 -8.14
CA ASN A 258 5.36 -5.25 -9.03
C ASN A 258 4.03 -5.06 -8.29
N ILE A 259 3.77 -3.85 -7.82
CA ILE A 259 2.59 -3.51 -7.02
C ILE A 259 1.65 -2.64 -7.85
N VAL A 260 0.35 -2.93 -7.78
CA VAL A 260 -0.68 -2.14 -8.47
C VAL A 260 -1.84 -1.77 -7.54
N ASP A 261 -2.55 -0.69 -7.87
CA ASP A 261 -3.90 -0.40 -7.38
C ASP A 261 -4.91 -1.07 -8.32
N TYR A 262 -5.71 -2.01 -7.80
CA TYR A 262 -6.72 -2.73 -8.59
C TYR A 262 -8.09 -2.07 -8.57
N GLY A 263 -8.19 -0.85 -8.04
CA GLY A 263 -9.44 -0.10 -7.91
C GLY A 263 -10.23 -0.49 -6.66
N ASP A 264 -11.52 -0.18 -6.68
CA ASP A 264 -12.46 -0.52 -5.60
C ASP A 264 -13.49 -1.53 -6.10
N VAL A 265 -13.81 -2.50 -5.25
CA VAL A 265 -14.91 -3.43 -5.51
C VAL A 265 -16.24 -2.67 -5.58
N ALA A 266 -17.08 -3.04 -6.51
CA ALA A 266 -18.44 -2.53 -6.60
C ALA A 266 -19.27 -2.99 -5.39
N ILE A 267 -19.62 -2.05 -4.53
CA ILE A 267 -20.49 -2.28 -3.37
C ILE A 267 -21.95 -2.01 -3.74
N ASP A 268 -22.81 -2.99 -3.51
CA ASP A 268 -24.26 -2.83 -3.60
C ASP A 268 -24.76 -2.24 -2.28
N ASN A 269 -25.17 -0.99 -2.30
CA ASN A 269 -25.61 -0.27 -1.10
C ASN A 269 -26.90 -0.81 -0.48
N ASP A 270 -27.64 -1.61 -1.23
CA ASP A 270 -28.94 -2.16 -0.81
C ASP A 270 -28.84 -3.65 -0.41
N SER A 271 -27.68 -4.29 -0.64
CA SER A 271 -27.46 -5.71 -0.32
C SER A 271 -26.03 -5.97 0.16
N THR A 272 -25.92 -6.26 1.45
CA THR A 272 -24.65 -6.68 2.05
C THR A 272 -24.19 -8.03 1.49
N GLU A 273 -25.12 -8.98 1.30
CA GLU A 273 -24.83 -10.31 0.76
C GLU A 273 -24.24 -10.24 -0.65
N ARG A 274 -24.82 -9.39 -1.51
CA ARG A 274 -24.29 -9.17 -2.86
C ARG A 274 -22.92 -8.52 -2.84
N SER A 275 -22.72 -7.54 -1.96
CA SER A 275 -21.41 -6.92 -1.75
C SER A 275 -20.35 -7.94 -1.34
N MET A 276 -20.68 -8.85 -0.40
CA MET A 276 -19.78 -9.94 0.00
C MET A 276 -19.44 -10.86 -1.17
N GLN A 277 -20.42 -11.18 -2.01
CA GLN A 277 -20.20 -11.99 -3.21
C GLN A 277 -19.25 -11.28 -4.18
N HIS A 278 -19.44 -9.98 -4.45
CA HIS A 278 -18.56 -9.22 -5.32
C HIS A 278 -17.11 -9.20 -4.78
N VAL A 279 -16.92 -8.98 -3.48
CA VAL A 279 -15.59 -9.02 -2.86
C VAL A 279 -14.95 -10.40 -3.07
N ARG A 280 -15.68 -11.49 -2.74
CA ARG A 280 -15.17 -12.86 -2.91
C ARG A 280 -14.77 -13.16 -4.35
N GLU A 281 -15.57 -12.74 -5.33
CA GLU A 281 -15.29 -12.96 -6.74
C GLU A 281 -14.02 -12.22 -7.19
N VAL A 282 -13.87 -10.94 -6.83
CA VAL A 282 -12.69 -10.13 -7.21
C VAL A 282 -11.42 -10.62 -6.50
N VAL A 283 -11.49 -10.95 -5.22
CA VAL A 283 -10.32 -11.50 -4.49
C VAL A 283 -9.89 -12.85 -5.08
N ARG A 284 -10.86 -13.71 -5.43
CA ARG A 284 -10.57 -14.98 -6.12
C ARG A 284 -9.95 -14.76 -7.49
N GLU A 285 -10.43 -13.77 -8.25
CA GLU A 285 -9.89 -13.36 -9.54
C GLU A 285 -8.41 -12.99 -9.40
N ILE A 286 -8.08 -12.07 -8.50
CA ILE A 286 -6.70 -11.67 -8.24
C ILE A 286 -5.83 -12.86 -7.83
N ALA A 287 -6.25 -13.62 -6.83
CA ALA A 287 -5.48 -14.75 -6.32
C ALA A 287 -5.28 -15.87 -7.37
N SER A 288 -6.22 -16.05 -8.31
CA SER A 288 -6.11 -17.07 -9.36
C SER A 288 -5.01 -16.77 -10.39
N THR A 289 -4.54 -15.53 -10.49
CA THR A 289 -3.38 -15.14 -11.33
C THR A 289 -2.04 -15.42 -10.65
N GLY A 290 -2.04 -15.78 -9.37
CA GLY A 290 -0.84 -15.89 -8.53
C GLY A 290 -0.44 -14.58 -7.86
N THR A 291 -1.17 -13.49 -8.12
CA THR A 291 -1.00 -12.20 -7.46
C THR A 291 -1.53 -12.25 -6.02
N ILE A 292 -0.85 -11.64 -5.08
CA ILE A 292 -1.29 -11.55 -3.68
C ILE A 292 -2.29 -10.39 -3.53
N PRO A 293 -3.57 -10.66 -3.19
CA PRO A 293 -4.52 -9.60 -2.92
C PRO A 293 -4.24 -8.93 -1.56
N PHE A 294 -4.13 -7.61 -1.57
CA PHE A 294 -4.13 -6.76 -0.39
C PHE A 294 -5.44 -5.98 -0.35
N ILE A 295 -6.34 -6.36 0.54
CA ILE A 295 -7.66 -5.75 0.64
C ILE A 295 -7.61 -4.65 1.70
N VAL A 296 -8.04 -3.45 1.37
CA VAL A 296 -8.05 -2.33 2.31
C VAL A 296 -9.43 -1.71 2.41
N GLY A 297 -9.77 -1.38 3.64
CA GLY A 297 -10.98 -0.64 3.95
C GLY A 297 -12.16 -1.49 4.35
N GLY A 298 -13.21 -0.80 4.78
CA GLY A 298 -14.45 -1.39 5.25
C GLY A 298 -14.37 -1.96 6.65
N ASP A 299 -15.47 -2.54 7.06
CA ASP A 299 -15.58 -3.22 8.34
C ASP A 299 -15.05 -4.67 8.29
N HIS A 300 -14.85 -5.30 9.44
CA HIS A 300 -14.20 -6.61 9.56
C HIS A 300 -15.04 -7.78 9.00
N SER A 301 -16.28 -7.55 8.60
CA SER A 301 -17.05 -8.58 7.88
C SER A 301 -16.39 -8.99 6.56
N LEU A 302 -15.47 -8.17 6.02
CA LEU A 302 -14.68 -8.42 4.81
C LEU A 302 -13.73 -9.61 4.93
N GLU A 303 -13.28 -9.97 6.13
CA GLU A 303 -12.44 -11.15 6.31
C GLU A 303 -13.12 -12.42 5.77
N TYR A 304 -14.43 -12.54 5.95
CA TYR A 304 -15.16 -13.71 5.46
C TYR A 304 -15.03 -13.91 3.94
N PRO A 305 -15.39 -12.96 3.06
CA PRO A 305 -15.25 -13.15 1.63
C PRO A 305 -13.78 -13.25 1.18
N ASN A 306 -12.85 -12.56 1.84
CA ASN A 306 -11.43 -12.59 1.53
C ASN A 306 -10.85 -13.99 1.70
N VAL A 307 -11.01 -14.56 2.89
CA VAL A 307 -10.48 -15.89 3.22
C VAL A 307 -11.21 -16.98 2.46
N ALA A 308 -12.54 -16.87 2.29
CA ALA A 308 -13.31 -17.83 1.50
C ALA A 308 -12.85 -17.86 0.03
N ALA A 309 -12.50 -16.70 -0.57
CA ALA A 309 -11.93 -16.62 -1.91
C ALA A 309 -10.57 -17.32 -2.01
N LEU A 310 -9.70 -17.13 -1.02
CA LEU A 310 -8.41 -17.82 -0.97
C LEU A 310 -8.57 -19.33 -0.80
N ALA A 311 -9.53 -19.76 0.01
CA ALA A 311 -9.87 -21.17 0.17
C ALA A 311 -10.41 -21.79 -1.14
N ASP A 312 -11.13 -21.01 -1.96
CA ASP A 312 -11.57 -21.44 -3.29
C ASP A 312 -10.40 -21.67 -4.26
N VAL A 313 -9.35 -20.86 -4.16
CA VAL A 313 -8.18 -20.93 -5.06
C VAL A 313 -7.17 -21.97 -4.59
N TYR A 314 -6.81 -21.95 -3.32
CA TYR A 314 -5.72 -22.78 -2.77
C TYR A 314 -6.19 -24.09 -2.15
N GLY A 315 -7.46 -24.19 -1.84
CA GLY A 315 -8.08 -25.32 -1.13
C GLY A 315 -8.27 -25.06 0.36
N LYS A 316 -9.40 -25.48 0.87
CA LYS A 316 -9.88 -25.22 2.25
C LYS A 316 -8.95 -25.68 3.37
N GLU A 317 -8.17 -26.75 3.11
CA GLU A 317 -7.23 -27.31 4.10
C GLU A 317 -5.81 -26.75 3.94
N LYS A 318 -5.61 -25.78 3.06
CA LYS A 318 -4.30 -25.20 2.76
C LYS A 318 -4.15 -23.78 3.27
N VAL A 319 -5.25 -23.11 3.56
CA VAL A 319 -5.24 -21.73 4.05
C VAL A 319 -5.17 -21.74 5.57
N SER A 320 -4.29 -20.92 6.11
CA SER A 320 -4.25 -20.53 7.52
C SER A 320 -4.49 -19.03 7.65
N VAL A 321 -5.00 -18.61 8.80
CA VAL A 321 -5.33 -17.22 9.08
C VAL A 321 -4.66 -16.78 10.36
N ILE A 322 -4.04 -15.60 10.32
CA ILE A 322 -3.72 -14.83 11.54
C ILE A 322 -4.64 -13.63 11.56
N HIS A 323 -5.40 -13.53 12.62
CA HIS A 323 -6.39 -12.49 12.86
C HIS A 323 -5.90 -11.60 14.00
N PHE A 324 -5.46 -10.40 13.65
CA PHE A 324 -5.05 -9.36 14.59
C PHE A 324 -6.24 -8.50 14.94
N ASP A 325 -6.69 -8.56 16.21
CA ASP A 325 -7.91 -7.87 16.62
C ASP A 325 -7.95 -7.72 18.15
N SER A 326 -8.60 -6.67 18.62
CA SER A 326 -9.00 -6.57 20.03
C SER A 326 -10.22 -7.43 20.36
N HIS A 327 -11.02 -7.76 19.34
CA HIS A 327 -12.25 -8.54 19.43
C HIS A 327 -12.03 -9.98 18.97
N TYR A 328 -12.98 -10.80 19.22
CA TYR A 328 -12.89 -12.20 18.91
C TYR A 328 -13.64 -12.59 17.61
N ASP A 329 -14.52 -11.74 17.14
CA ASP A 329 -15.28 -11.75 15.87
C ASP A 329 -15.85 -13.11 15.42
N ALA A 330 -16.09 -13.98 16.41
CA ALA A 330 -16.62 -15.32 16.21
C ALA A 330 -18.00 -15.52 16.86
N TRP A 331 -18.83 -14.48 16.86
CA TRP A 331 -20.23 -14.63 17.26
C TRP A 331 -21.01 -15.41 16.19
N TRP A 332 -21.91 -16.27 16.63
CA TRP A 332 -22.68 -17.12 15.70
C TRP A 332 -23.81 -16.38 14.95
N GLY A 333 -24.10 -15.15 15.31
CA GLY A 333 -25.13 -14.30 14.73
C GLY A 333 -25.96 -13.58 15.78
N GLY A 334 -26.65 -12.52 15.35
CA GLY A 334 -27.56 -11.73 16.15
C GLY A 334 -28.66 -11.12 15.27
N ASP A 335 -29.84 -10.96 15.81
CA ASP A 335 -30.98 -10.30 15.16
C ASP A 335 -31.35 -10.87 13.77
N GLY A 336 -30.98 -12.12 13.48
CA GLY A 336 -31.25 -12.78 12.21
C GLY A 336 -30.32 -12.40 11.05
N HIS A 337 -29.29 -11.59 11.28
CA HIS A 337 -28.31 -11.22 10.28
C HIS A 337 -27.15 -12.22 10.22
N LEU A 338 -26.68 -12.51 9.00
CA LEU A 338 -25.56 -13.42 8.75
C LEU A 338 -24.24 -12.66 8.55
N ILE A 339 -24.30 -11.36 8.27
CA ILE A 339 -23.14 -10.53 7.96
C ILE A 339 -23.07 -9.39 8.97
N HIS A 340 -21.98 -9.39 9.70
CA HIS A 340 -21.67 -8.40 10.72
C HIS A 340 -20.16 -8.47 10.97
N HIS A 341 -19.51 -7.39 11.36
CA HIS A 341 -18.07 -7.38 11.60
C HIS A 341 -17.64 -8.34 12.72
N GLY A 342 -18.52 -8.68 13.65
CA GLY A 342 -18.25 -9.66 14.71
C GLY A 342 -18.52 -11.12 14.34
N TYR A 343 -18.78 -11.49 13.07
CA TYR A 343 -19.16 -12.86 12.69
C TYR A 343 -18.22 -13.59 11.73
N PRO A 344 -17.21 -12.96 11.09
CA PRO A 344 -16.45 -13.59 10.01
C PRO A 344 -15.77 -14.88 10.44
N VAL A 345 -15.16 -14.90 11.61
CA VAL A 345 -14.40 -16.04 12.14
C VAL A 345 -15.29 -17.28 12.32
N TYR A 346 -16.45 -17.09 12.97
CA TYR A 346 -17.39 -18.21 13.16
C TYR A 346 -17.87 -18.78 11.82
N ARG A 347 -18.21 -17.90 10.88
CA ARG A 347 -18.69 -18.31 9.56
C ARG A 347 -17.64 -19.06 8.75
N LEU A 348 -16.40 -18.56 8.71
CA LEU A 348 -15.29 -19.19 7.99
C LEU A 348 -15.06 -20.63 8.48
N ILE A 349 -15.11 -20.84 9.79
CA ILE A 349 -14.90 -22.16 10.40
C ILE A 349 -16.12 -23.05 10.23
N ASN A 350 -17.32 -22.55 10.54
CA ASN A 350 -18.56 -23.32 10.49
C ASN A 350 -18.95 -23.73 9.05
N GLU A 351 -18.65 -22.88 8.06
CA GLU A 351 -18.84 -23.18 6.63
C GLU A 351 -17.68 -24.01 6.03
N GLY A 352 -16.66 -24.30 6.83
CA GLY A 352 -15.52 -25.16 6.47
C GLY A 352 -14.58 -24.55 5.45
N HIS A 353 -14.44 -23.22 5.43
CA HIS A 353 -13.44 -22.54 4.61
C HIS A 353 -12.04 -22.65 5.21
N VAL A 354 -11.93 -22.62 6.54
CA VAL A 354 -10.70 -22.79 7.31
C VAL A 354 -10.99 -23.70 8.50
N ARG A 355 -10.04 -24.54 8.89
CA ARG A 355 -10.15 -25.34 10.12
C ARG A 355 -9.84 -24.46 11.33
N GLY A 356 -10.49 -24.72 12.45
CA GLY A 356 -10.19 -24.02 13.70
C GLY A 356 -8.70 -24.07 14.08
N ALA A 357 -8.05 -25.23 13.88
CA ALA A 357 -6.63 -25.43 14.17
C ALA A 357 -5.68 -24.59 13.29
N ASP A 358 -6.16 -24.06 12.15
CA ASP A 358 -5.41 -23.24 11.21
C ASP A 358 -5.72 -21.74 11.39
N TYR A 359 -6.44 -21.41 12.47
CA TYR A 359 -6.83 -20.04 12.80
C TYR A 359 -6.12 -19.58 14.08
N ILE A 360 -5.42 -18.46 14.00
CA ILE A 360 -4.64 -17.88 15.09
C ILE A 360 -5.13 -16.46 15.35
N GLN A 361 -5.59 -16.19 16.56
CA GLN A 361 -6.02 -14.84 16.98
C GLN A 361 -4.95 -14.18 17.85
N VAL A 362 -4.68 -12.89 17.62
CA VAL A 362 -3.65 -12.13 18.31
C VAL A 362 -4.21 -10.78 18.75
N GLY A 363 -4.06 -10.44 20.03
CA GLY A 363 -4.42 -9.12 20.55
C GLY A 363 -5.72 -9.06 21.34
N LEU A 364 -6.42 -10.18 21.49
CA LEU A 364 -7.73 -10.26 22.17
C LEU A 364 -7.70 -9.63 23.57
N ARG A 365 -8.64 -8.69 23.81
CA ARG A 365 -8.78 -8.01 25.12
C ARG A 365 -10.17 -7.41 25.34
N SER A 366 -11.09 -7.55 24.38
CA SER A 366 -12.43 -6.98 24.49
C SER A 366 -13.27 -7.68 25.56
N GLY A 367 -14.23 -6.96 26.13
CA GLY A 367 -15.09 -7.45 27.20
C GLY A 367 -16.14 -8.51 26.79
N GLY A 368 -16.23 -8.85 25.50
CA GLY A 368 -17.17 -9.87 24.99
C GLY A 368 -16.70 -11.32 25.13
N LEU A 369 -15.46 -11.53 25.52
CA LEU A 369 -14.89 -12.88 25.71
C LEU A 369 -15.29 -13.45 27.08
N ASP A 370 -16.12 -14.46 27.06
CA ASP A 370 -16.53 -15.22 28.24
C ASP A 370 -15.96 -16.66 28.23
N LYS A 371 -16.31 -17.44 29.26
CA LYS A 371 -15.88 -18.84 29.33
C LYS A 371 -16.36 -19.68 28.16
N THR A 372 -17.52 -19.39 27.62
CA THR A 372 -18.13 -20.13 26.52
C THR A 372 -17.34 -19.88 25.23
N ALA A 373 -16.92 -18.64 24.97
CA ALA A 373 -16.08 -18.28 23.83
C ALA A 373 -14.72 -19.02 23.89
N PHE A 374 -14.04 -18.97 25.05
CA PHE A 374 -12.77 -19.68 25.22
C PHE A 374 -12.92 -21.20 25.14
N GLN A 375 -14.03 -21.75 25.65
CA GLN A 375 -14.31 -23.19 25.53
C GLN A 375 -14.48 -23.58 24.06
N TRP A 376 -15.28 -22.83 23.30
CA TRP A 376 -15.48 -23.07 21.87
C TRP A 376 -14.16 -23.00 21.08
N MET A 377 -13.36 -21.95 21.27
CA MET A 377 -12.06 -21.84 20.60
C MET A 377 -11.16 -23.07 20.87
N ARG A 378 -11.15 -23.57 22.11
CA ARG A 378 -10.37 -24.76 22.48
C ARG A 378 -10.92 -26.04 21.85
N GLU A 379 -12.23 -26.19 21.79
CA GLU A 379 -12.90 -27.37 21.22
C GLU A 379 -12.61 -27.51 19.73
N ILE A 380 -12.52 -26.41 18.99
CA ILE A 380 -12.19 -26.42 17.57
C ILE A 380 -10.68 -26.36 17.28
N GLY A 381 -9.83 -26.31 18.32
CA GLY A 381 -8.38 -26.26 18.20
C GLY A 381 -7.81 -24.91 17.82
N MET A 382 -8.60 -23.82 17.90
CA MET A 382 -8.14 -22.46 17.58
C MET A 382 -7.03 -22.02 18.54
N ARG A 383 -6.03 -21.36 18.00
CA ARG A 383 -4.93 -20.75 18.76
C ARG A 383 -5.26 -19.30 19.03
N TYR A 384 -4.88 -18.81 20.20
CA TYR A 384 -5.12 -17.42 20.55
C TYR A 384 -4.05 -16.89 21.50
N HIS A 385 -3.61 -15.69 21.24
CA HIS A 385 -2.62 -14.93 21.99
C HIS A 385 -3.26 -13.61 22.43
N ASN A 386 -3.83 -13.62 23.63
CA ASN A 386 -4.49 -12.45 24.18
C ASN A 386 -3.49 -11.50 24.84
N MET A 387 -3.90 -10.26 25.11
CA MET A 387 -3.00 -9.27 25.73
C MET A 387 -2.56 -9.66 27.15
N ALA A 388 -3.32 -10.48 27.88
CA ALA A 388 -2.87 -11.01 29.17
C ALA A 388 -1.68 -11.97 29.03
N GLU A 389 -1.55 -12.70 27.91
CA GLU A 389 -0.35 -13.49 27.64
C GLU A 389 0.86 -12.56 27.40
N VAL A 390 0.65 -11.48 26.65
CA VAL A 390 1.70 -10.46 26.41
C VAL A 390 2.17 -9.84 27.73
N GLU A 391 1.27 -9.52 28.64
CA GLU A 391 1.62 -8.98 29.97
C GLU A 391 2.49 -9.95 30.80
N VAL A 392 2.23 -11.24 30.68
CA VAL A 392 2.92 -12.28 31.50
C VAL A 392 4.23 -12.73 30.87
N ARG A 393 4.28 -12.85 29.53
CA ARG A 393 5.43 -13.47 28.82
C ARG A 393 6.33 -12.45 28.13
N GLY A 394 5.84 -11.23 27.91
CA GLY A 394 6.45 -10.24 27.03
C GLY A 394 6.11 -10.49 25.56
N TRP A 395 6.17 -9.42 24.80
CA TRP A 395 5.78 -9.42 23.38
C TRP A 395 6.69 -10.30 22.52
N ASP A 396 8.01 -10.23 22.74
CA ASP A 396 8.99 -11.01 21.96
C ASP A 396 8.71 -12.51 22.04
N ALA A 397 8.38 -13.02 23.24
CA ALA A 397 8.06 -14.44 23.41
C ALA A 397 6.73 -14.82 22.73
N VAL A 398 5.77 -13.89 22.64
CA VAL A 398 4.50 -14.11 21.94
C VAL A 398 4.72 -14.10 20.42
N ILE A 399 5.49 -13.15 19.89
CA ILE A 399 5.86 -13.11 18.46
C ILE A 399 6.46 -14.44 18.00
N GLU A 400 7.45 -14.97 18.73
CA GLU A 400 8.09 -16.23 18.36
C GLU A 400 7.09 -17.40 18.29
N ARG A 401 6.15 -17.45 19.21
CA ARG A 401 5.10 -18.47 19.19
C ARG A 401 4.14 -18.30 18.01
N VAL A 402 3.67 -17.08 17.77
CA VAL A 402 2.77 -16.77 16.64
C VAL A 402 3.42 -17.14 15.31
N ILE A 403 4.69 -16.78 15.10
CA ILE A 403 5.41 -17.09 13.87
C ILE A 403 5.62 -18.60 13.73
N ALA A 404 6.02 -19.28 14.80
CA ALA A 404 6.20 -20.73 14.78
C ALA A 404 4.90 -21.46 14.42
N GLU A 405 3.77 -21.00 14.97
CA GLU A 405 2.44 -21.56 14.68
C GLU A 405 1.96 -21.25 13.25
N ALA A 406 2.29 -20.04 12.74
CA ALA A 406 1.92 -19.62 11.39
C ALA A 406 2.71 -20.35 10.28
N THR A 407 3.93 -20.79 10.61
CA THR A 407 4.82 -21.45 9.65
C THR A 407 4.74 -22.99 9.72
N GLU A 408 3.91 -23.54 10.59
CA GLU A 408 3.66 -24.97 10.61
C GLU A 408 3.10 -25.48 9.26
N GLU A 409 3.62 -26.57 8.76
CA GLU A 409 3.14 -27.30 7.56
C GLU A 409 3.14 -26.51 6.24
N ASP A 410 3.95 -25.45 6.08
CA ASP A 410 4.07 -24.63 4.84
C ASP A 410 2.69 -24.24 4.25
N ARG A 411 1.83 -23.68 5.09
CA ARG A 411 0.48 -23.26 4.69
C ARG A 411 0.47 -21.95 3.95
N LYS A 412 -0.64 -21.70 3.27
CA LYS A 412 -0.94 -20.43 2.59
C LYS A 412 -1.53 -19.46 3.61
N LEU A 413 -0.72 -18.51 4.06
CA LEU A 413 -1.10 -17.59 5.13
C LEU A 413 -1.88 -16.40 4.61
N HIS A 414 -3.06 -16.17 5.19
CA HIS A 414 -3.76 -14.88 5.14
C HIS A 414 -3.56 -14.14 6.46
N ILE A 415 -3.25 -12.85 6.37
CA ILE A 415 -3.15 -11.97 7.54
C ILE A 415 -4.33 -11.01 7.48
N SER A 416 -5.25 -11.13 8.44
CA SER A 416 -6.31 -10.16 8.66
C SER A 416 -5.91 -9.21 9.77
N PHE A 417 -5.90 -7.91 9.49
CA PHE A 417 -5.44 -6.89 10.41
C PHE A 417 -6.55 -5.88 10.68
N ASP A 418 -7.26 -6.09 11.79
CA ASP A 418 -8.10 -5.04 12.35
C ASP A 418 -7.21 -3.96 12.97
N ILE A 419 -7.43 -2.70 12.56
CA ILE A 419 -6.62 -1.59 13.06
C ILE A 419 -6.81 -1.34 14.55
N ASP A 420 -7.89 -1.88 15.14
CA ASP A 420 -8.18 -1.73 16.57
C ASP A 420 -7.41 -2.71 17.47
N VAL A 421 -6.64 -3.65 16.89
CA VAL A 421 -5.64 -4.42 17.64
C VAL A 421 -4.62 -3.48 18.28
N LEU A 422 -4.36 -2.35 17.64
CA LEU A 422 -3.51 -1.29 18.18
C LEU A 422 -4.20 -0.54 19.31
N ASP A 423 -3.41 -0.02 20.24
CA ASP A 423 -3.95 0.84 21.29
C ASP A 423 -4.55 2.13 20.70
N PRO A 424 -5.70 2.61 21.21
CA PRO A 424 -6.34 3.85 20.74
C PRO A 424 -5.45 5.10 20.82
N ALA A 425 -4.36 5.07 21.58
CA ALA A 425 -3.35 6.13 21.57
C ALA A 425 -2.65 6.26 20.21
N PHE A 426 -2.57 5.17 19.44
CA PHE A 426 -1.99 5.11 18.09
C PHE A 426 -3.06 5.16 17.02
N THR A 427 -4.23 4.58 17.24
CA THR A 427 -5.30 4.41 16.24
C THR A 427 -6.67 4.85 16.79
N PRO A 428 -6.86 6.15 17.06
CA PRO A 428 -8.16 6.65 17.53
C PRO A 428 -9.27 6.57 16.47
N GLY A 429 -8.91 6.40 15.18
CA GLY A 429 -9.83 6.36 14.05
C GLY A 429 -10.30 4.94 13.73
N THR A 430 -10.91 4.27 14.72
CA THR A 430 -11.59 2.98 14.53
C THR A 430 -12.98 3.00 15.18
N GLY A 431 -13.83 2.07 14.75
CA GLY A 431 -15.23 1.98 15.19
C GLY A 431 -15.37 1.57 16.64
N THR A 432 -14.64 0.56 17.09
CA THR A 432 -14.78 -0.14 18.36
C THR A 432 -13.46 -0.22 19.14
N PRO A 433 -12.83 0.91 19.48
CA PRO A 433 -11.51 0.93 20.12
C PRO A 433 -11.52 0.32 21.51
N VAL A 434 -10.51 -0.49 21.81
CA VAL A 434 -10.30 -1.08 23.15
C VAL A 434 -8.90 -0.70 23.66
N PRO A 435 -8.74 -0.07 24.82
CA PRO A 435 -7.43 0.25 25.40
C PRO A 435 -6.58 -0.97 25.77
N GLY A 436 -5.27 -0.78 25.85
CA GLY A 436 -4.32 -1.84 26.21
C GLY A 436 -3.88 -2.70 25.03
N GLY A 437 -3.90 -2.14 23.82
CA GLY A 437 -3.49 -2.82 22.58
C GLY A 437 -2.00 -2.73 22.28
N LEU A 438 -1.63 -3.21 21.12
CA LEU A 438 -0.26 -3.15 20.60
C LEU A 438 0.16 -1.71 20.32
N ASN A 439 1.44 -1.44 20.47
CA ASN A 439 2.03 -0.22 19.93
C ASN A 439 2.54 -0.45 18.50
N MET A 440 2.85 0.64 17.79
CA MET A 440 3.28 0.57 16.38
C MET A 440 4.58 -0.20 16.18
N ARG A 441 5.53 -0.17 17.12
CA ARG A 441 6.80 -0.92 16.99
C ARG A 441 6.54 -2.43 17.03
N GLU A 442 5.70 -2.86 17.96
CA GLU A 442 5.30 -4.26 18.10
C GLU A 442 4.58 -4.76 16.85
N ALA A 443 3.64 -3.97 16.33
CA ALA A 443 2.88 -4.34 15.15
C ALA A 443 3.71 -4.35 13.85
N ILE A 444 4.57 -3.35 13.64
CA ILE A 444 5.45 -3.31 12.46
C ILE A 444 6.40 -4.51 12.45
N GLU A 445 6.96 -4.87 13.59
CA GLU A 445 7.88 -5.99 13.69
C GLU A 445 7.20 -7.31 13.34
N ILE A 446 6.09 -7.63 14.01
CA ILE A 446 5.41 -8.92 13.77
C ILE A 446 4.90 -9.04 12.34
N ILE A 447 4.32 -7.98 11.77
CA ILE A 447 3.82 -8.00 10.39
C ILE A 447 4.96 -8.17 9.40
N ARG A 448 6.07 -7.44 9.55
CA ARG A 448 7.24 -7.60 8.69
C ARG A 448 7.79 -9.03 8.76
N ARG A 449 7.93 -9.59 9.95
CA ARG A 449 8.45 -10.94 10.17
C ARG A 449 7.52 -12.01 9.61
N LEU A 450 6.23 -11.92 9.88
CA LEU A 450 5.25 -12.85 9.29
C LEU A 450 5.31 -12.85 7.77
N CYS A 451 5.37 -11.65 7.16
CA CYS A 451 5.45 -11.53 5.70
C CYS A 451 6.82 -11.94 5.13
N ALA A 452 7.89 -11.93 5.93
CA ALA A 452 9.21 -12.40 5.53
C ALA A 452 9.41 -13.91 5.73
N GLU A 453 8.86 -14.47 6.79
CA GLU A 453 9.15 -15.82 7.26
C GLU A 453 8.08 -16.85 6.85
N SER A 454 6.93 -16.41 6.30
CA SER A 454 5.83 -17.30 5.90
C SER A 454 5.42 -17.15 4.44
N ASN A 455 4.54 -18.05 3.98
CA ASN A 455 3.99 -18.06 2.63
C ASN A 455 2.69 -17.24 2.59
N VAL A 456 2.81 -15.91 2.60
CA VAL A 456 1.65 -15.01 2.57
C VAL A 456 0.99 -15.04 1.20
N VAL A 457 -0.32 -15.29 1.17
CA VAL A 457 -1.15 -15.32 -0.05
C VAL A 457 -2.30 -14.32 -0.02
N GLY A 458 -2.46 -13.58 1.07
CA GLY A 458 -3.45 -12.54 1.21
C GLY A 458 -3.21 -11.71 2.46
N PHE A 459 -3.63 -10.46 2.40
CA PHE A 459 -3.58 -9.52 3.51
C PHE A 459 -4.82 -8.64 3.47
N ASP A 460 -5.43 -8.39 4.61
CA ASP A 460 -6.40 -7.28 4.69
C ASP A 460 -6.12 -6.34 5.86
N LEU A 461 -6.56 -5.10 5.69
CA LEU A 461 -6.55 -4.06 6.72
C LEU A 461 -7.93 -3.44 6.79
N VAL A 462 -8.59 -3.59 7.92
CA VAL A 462 -9.99 -3.24 8.13
C VAL A 462 -10.20 -2.32 9.34
N GLU A 463 -11.43 -1.87 9.53
CA GLU A 463 -11.88 -0.99 10.63
C GLU A 463 -11.15 0.36 10.71
N LEU A 464 -10.53 0.81 9.62
CA LEU A 464 -10.03 2.17 9.50
C LEU A 464 -11.20 3.14 9.25
N HIS A 465 -11.41 4.05 10.19
CA HIS A 465 -12.47 5.04 10.18
C HIS A 465 -11.91 6.47 10.16
N PRO A 466 -11.51 7.02 9.01
CA PRO A 466 -10.77 8.28 8.91
C PRO A 466 -11.51 9.48 9.53
N ALA A 467 -12.83 9.53 9.38
CA ALA A 467 -13.63 10.64 9.93
C ALA A 467 -13.61 10.71 11.47
N LEU A 468 -13.20 9.63 12.15
CA LEU A 468 -13.08 9.59 13.60
C LEU A 468 -11.70 10.06 14.11
N ASP A 469 -10.75 10.28 13.19
CA ASP A 469 -9.41 10.74 13.52
C ASP A 469 -9.00 11.98 12.70
N PRO A 470 -9.32 13.18 13.18
CA PRO A 470 -8.97 14.42 12.50
C PRO A 470 -7.46 14.68 12.43
N THR A 471 -6.65 13.89 13.13
CA THR A 471 -5.17 13.96 13.08
C THR A 471 -4.58 13.07 12.00
N TYR A 472 -5.39 12.27 11.33
CA TYR A 472 -5.07 11.18 10.40
C TYR A 472 -3.90 10.27 10.83
N LYS A 473 -3.64 10.20 12.11
CA LYS A 473 -2.65 9.29 12.71
C LYS A 473 -2.96 7.83 12.41
N THR A 474 -4.25 7.46 12.49
CA THR A 474 -4.70 6.10 12.18
C THR A 474 -4.40 5.72 10.73
N THR A 475 -4.71 6.58 9.78
CA THR A 475 -4.37 6.38 8.37
C THR A 475 -2.87 6.25 8.16
N LEU A 476 -2.07 7.11 8.78
CA LEU A 476 -0.61 7.04 8.70
C LEU A 476 -0.08 5.71 9.25
N ASN A 477 -0.59 5.27 10.38
CA ASN A 477 -0.20 3.99 11.00
C ASN A 477 -0.64 2.80 10.13
N SER A 478 -1.84 2.84 9.55
CA SER A 478 -2.31 1.84 8.58
C SER A 478 -1.37 1.70 7.37
N VAL A 479 -0.92 2.83 6.83
CA VAL A 479 0.06 2.86 5.74
C VAL A 479 1.37 2.17 6.14
N HIS A 480 1.84 2.36 7.37
CA HIS A 480 3.06 1.72 7.85
C HIS A 480 2.89 0.22 8.13
N ILE A 481 1.71 -0.24 8.51
CA ILE A 481 1.40 -1.68 8.62
C ILE A 481 1.44 -2.34 7.24
N ILE A 482 0.78 -1.74 6.24
CA ILE A 482 0.84 -2.24 4.85
C ILE A 482 2.29 -2.26 4.36
N LYS A 483 3.05 -1.18 4.60
CA LYS A 483 4.48 -1.12 4.25
C LYS A 483 5.29 -2.25 4.91
N ALA A 484 5.02 -2.56 6.16
CA ALA A 484 5.72 -3.62 6.89
C ALA A 484 5.53 -4.98 6.20
N CYS A 485 4.30 -5.30 5.77
CA CYS A 485 4.04 -6.54 5.04
C CYS A 485 4.68 -6.52 3.65
N LEU A 486 4.56 -5.45 2.86
CA LEU A 486 5.21 -5.32 1.56
C LEU A 486 6.73 -5.46 1.68
N THR A 487 7.34 -4.90 2.73
CA THR A 487 8.76 -5.07 3.02
C THR A 487 9.08 -6.53 3.32
N GLY A 488 8.28 -7.19 4.16
CA GLY A 488 8.46 -8.61 4.49
C GLY A 488 8.37 -9.52 3.26
N ILE A 489 7.38 -9.31 2.37
CA ILE A 489 7.28 -10.07 1.11
C ILE A 489 8.52 -9.85 0.23
N ALA A 490 9.00 -8.61 0.13
CA ALA A 490 10.22 -8.31 -0.62
C ALA A 490 11.46 -8.95 0.02
N MET A 491 11.55 -8.99 1.36
CA MET A 491 12.59 -9.73 2.09
C MET A 491 12.54 -11.22 1.80
N ASN A 492 11.34 -11.83 1.85
CA ASN A 492 11.14 -13.25 1.54
C ASN A 492 11.64 -13.57 0.13
N ARG A 493 11.28 -12.75 -0.86
CA ARG A 493 11.74 -12.89 -2.25
C ARG A 493 13.26 -12.84 -2.39
N LYS A 494 13.94 -12.06 -1.56
CA LYS A 494 15.40 -11.95 -1.50
C LYS A 494 16.07 -13.03 -0.64
N GLY A 495 15.31 -13.90 -0.01
CA GLY A 495 15.84 -14.91 0.92
C GLY A 495 16.31 -14.34 2.26
N LEU A 496 15.90 -13.12 2.62
CA LEU A 496 16.23 -12.45 3.89
C LEU A 496 15.22 -12.85 4.97
N THR A 497 15.20 -14.14 5.32
CA THR A 497 14.20 -14.76 6.20
C THR A 497 14.78 -15.18 7.56
N ALA A 498 16.00 -14.74 7.87
CA ALA A 498 16.59 -15.01 9.18
C ALA A 498 15.79 -14.32 10.28
N VAL A 499 15.65 -14.99 11.41
CA VAL A 499 14.98 -14.44 12.59
C VAL A 499 15.67 -13.13 13.00
N HIS A 500 14.88 -12.09 13.26
CA HIS A 500 15.36 -10.74 13.59
C HIS A 500 16.34 -10.14 12.57
N TYR A 501 16.21 -10.52 11.29
CA TYR A 501 17.10 -9.98 10.26
C TYR A 501 17.10 -8.45 10.26
N LEU A 502 18.31 -7.90 10.35
CA LEU A 502 18.61 -6.50 10.08
C LEU A 502 19.74 -6.43 9.06
N SER A 503 19.73 -5.38 8.25
CA SER A 503 20.84 -5.16 7.32
C SER A 503 22.12 -4.82 8.08
N PRO A 504 23.28 -5.37 7.71
CA PRO A 504 24.57 -4.96 8.26
C PRO A 504 24.80 -3.44 8.18
N LEU A 505 24.31 -2.78 7.13
CA LEU A 505 24.38 -1.31 7.00
C LEU A 505 23.61 -0.55 8.10
N THR A 506 22.66 -1.20 8.74
CA THR A 506 21.85 -0.60 9.81
C THR A 506 22.37 -0.98 11.19
N SER A 507 22.82 -2.23 11.33
CA SER A 507 23.21 -2.82 12.61
C SER A 507 24.68 -2.62 12.94
N GLU A 508 25.55 -2.59 11.91
CA GLU A 508 26.99 -2.44 12.09
C GLU A 508 27.43 -0.98 11.93
N HIS A 509 28.19 -0.46 12.85
CA HIS A 509 28.82 0.87 12.77
C HIS A 509 30.21 0.84 13.40
N ALA A 510 30.93 1.95 13.32
CA ALA A 510 32.35 2.00 13.70
C ALA A 510 32.65 1.70 15.19
N VAL A 511 31.64 1.71 16.03
CA VAL A 511 31.82 1.60 17.47
C VAL A 511 31.13 0.36 18.04
N ASP A 512 30.01 -0.05 17.43
CA ASP A 512 29.12 -0.98 18.08
C ASP A 512 28.39 -1.83 17.03
N ASP A 513 28.47 -3.11 17.12
CA ASP A 513 27.66 -4.04 16.35
C ASP A 513 26.47 -4.46 17.18
N TYR A 514 25.33 -3.86 16.91
CA TYR A 514 24.16 -4.03 17.75
C TYR A 514 23.35 -5.29 17.42
N TYR A 515 23.51 -5.85 16.21
CA TYR A 515 22.71 -6.96 15.72
C TYR A 515 23.47 -8.00 14.92
N GLY A 516 24.75 -7.90 14.89
CA GLY A 516 25.53 -9.04 14.56
C GLY A 516 25.37 -10.09 15.66
N ASP A 517 25.99 -11.18 15.54
CA ASP A 517 26.14 -12.07 16.67
C ASP A 517 26.88 -11.29 17.77
N GLN A 518 26.13 -10.76 18.76
CA GLN A 518 26.69 -9.95 19.85
C GLN A 518 27.89 -10.66 20.50
N GLN A 519 27.86 -11.97 20.51
CA GLN A 519 28.95 -12.76 21.06
C GLN A 519 30.17 -12.71 20.14
N GLU A 520 29.98 -12.80 18.83
CA GLU A 520 31.07 -12.69 17.85
C GLU A 520 31.73 -11.30 17.89
N TYR A 521 30.90 -10.26 18.01
CA TYR A 521 31.39 -8.89 18.18
C TYR A 521 32.19 -8.73 19.46
N LEU A 522 31.65 -9.17 20.60
CA LEU A 522 32.33 -9.09 21.89
C LEU A 522 33.63 -9.89 21.90
N ASP A 523 33.66 -11.03 21.24
CA ASP A 523 34.85 -11.87 21.11
C ASP A 523 35.90 -11.22 20.21
N ARG A 524 35.47 -10.56 19.11
CA ARG A 524 36.36 -9.79 18.22
C ARG A 524 36.98 -8.60 18.95
N THR A 525 36.16 -7.81 19.66
CA THR A 525 36.64 -6.63 20.39
C THR A 525 37.61 -7.00 21.47
N LYS A 526 37.35 -8.10 22.20
CA LYS A 526 38.29 -8.62 23.19
C LYS A 526 39.61 -9.07 22.57
N ALA A 527 39.56 -9.73 21.42
CA ALA A 527 40.76 -10.17 20.71
C ALA A 527 41.59 -8.97 20.20
N GLU A 528 40.93 -7.90 19.77
CA GLU A 528 41.57 -6.65 19.37
C GLU A 528 42.21 -5.93 20.57
N GLU A 529 41.53 -5.85 21.71
CA GLU A 529 42.05 -5.26 22.95
C GLU A 529 43.24 -6.07 23.50
N GLU A 530 43.20 -7.39 23.41
CA GLU A 530 44.33 -8.27 23.80
C GLU A 530 45.55 -8.07 22.89
N GLN A 531 45.35 -7.93 21.57
CA GLN A 531 46.41 -7.64 20.61
C GLN A 531 47.04 -6.26 20.82
N GLU A 532 46.24 -5.24 21.11
CA GLU A 532 46.72 -3.89 21.41
C GLU A 532 47.51 -3.86 22.74
N SER A 533 47.08 -4.63 23.73
CA SER A 533 47.80 -4.72 25.01
C SER A 533 49.14 -5.46 24.90
N GLU A 534 49.21 -6.51 24.07
CA GLU A 534 50.48 -7.23 23.81
C GLU A 534 51.46 -6.41 22.95
N GLY A 535 50.92 -5.59 22.01
CA GLY A 535 51.73 -4.70 21.16
C GLY A 535 52.32 -3.49 21.89
N THR A 536 51.78 -3.10 23.04
CA THR A 536 52.34 -2.03 23.88
C THR A 536 53.43 -2.49 24.83
N ASP A 537 53.47 -3.77 25.21
CA ASP A 537 54.51 -4.32 26.07
C ASP A 537 55.83 -4.61 25.31
N GLU A 538 55.77 -4.81 23.97
CA GLU A 538 57.01 -4.98 23.17
C GLU A 538 57.72 -3.65 22.79
N SER A 539 57.10 -2.50 23.09
CA SER A 539 57.70 -1.18 22.80
C SER A 539 58.39 -0.51 23.99
N GLU A 540 58.38 -1.15 25.18
CA GLU A 540 59.05 -0.67 26.38
C GLU A 540 60.27 -1.49 26.80
N GLU A 541 60.73 -2.49 26.03
CA GLU A 541 62.08 -3.11 26.16
C GLU A 541 63.00 -2.57 25.03
#